data_082932bdb4b737d62ef08d948fe59cba
#
_entry.id   082932bdb4b737d62ef08d948fe59cba
#
_cell.length_a   1.000
_cell.length_b   1.000
_cell.length_c   1.000
_cell.angle_alpha   90.00
_cell.angle_beta   90.00
_cell.angle_gamma   90.00
#
_symmetry.space_group_name_H-M   'P 1'
#
loop_
_entity.id
_entity.type
_entity.pdbx_description
1 polymer ?
#
loop_
_entity_poly.entity_id
_entity_poly.type
_entity_poly.pdbx_seq_one_letter_code
_entity_poly.pdbx_strand_id
1 'polypeptide(L)'
;MLKDKVGEILSELPKIDLEKTKSNIVEFIKSKVNEARSDGIAIGLSGGIDSTLVAYLACEAVGPDNVFGIVMPSSTTPAEDKIHGIEIAQNLGIDYREIAIDSILNEYLSVTQLDNNDLAIGNLKARIRMSVLYYYANFKNYLVIGTGNKSEILIGYFTKHGDGACDMEPIGDLYKSEVFKLSKHLGISKEIVEKPPRAGLWDNQTDEDEIGMSYDLLDKILYLFSEKDMKNVEIAEKLDISVNDVDMIISKIKRSAHKSKVPESPQKTIL
;
A
#
# COMPACT_ATOMS: atom_id res chain seq x y z
N MET A 1 5.39 -46.97 -3.67
CA MET A 1 5.43 -46.05 -4.81
C MET A 1 4.61 -44.78 -4.48
N LEU A 2 5.19 -43.89 -3.68
CA LEU A 2 4.62 -42.56 -3.31
C LEU A 2 5.77 -41.59 -2.93
N LYS A 3 6.91 -41.64 -3.63
CA LYS A 3 8.08 -40.81 -3.37
C LYS A 3 8.53 -39.92 -4.55
N ASP A 4 7.74 -39.79 -5.60
CA ASP A 4 8.17 -39.11 -6.82
C ASP A 4 7.30 -37.86 -7.17
N LYS A 5 6.88 -37.09 -6.15
CA LYS A 5 6.34 -35.73 -6.34
C LYS A 5 6.74 -34.82 -5.18
N VAL A 6 8.02 -34.75 -4.85
CA VAL A 6 8.53 -33.58 -4.16
C VAL A 6 8.58 -32.50 -5.26
N GLY A 7 7.53 -31.71 -5.34
CA GLY A 7 7.45 -30.62 -6.29
C GLY A 7 8.62 -29.67 -6.04
N GLU A 8 9.20 -29.19 -7.13
CA GLU A 8 10.29 -28.21 -7.11
C GLU A 8 9.96 -27.05 -6.16
N ILE A 9 10.88 -26.76 -5.23
CA ILE A 9 10.72 -25.66 -4.25
C ILE A 9 10.57 -24.36 -5.03
N LEU A 10 9.54 -23.58 -4.72
CA LEU A 10 9.33 -22.27 -5.36
C LEU A 10 10.38 -21.28 -4.86
N SER A 11 11.44 -21.10 -5.61
CA SER A 11 12.53 -20.17 -5.26
C SER A 11 12.14 -18.70 -5.49
N GLU A 12 11.38 -18.41 -6.55
CA GLU A 12 10.97 -17.05 -6.93
C GLU A 12 9.53 -17.05 -7.48
N LEU A 13 8.87 -15.89 -7.39
CA LEU A 13 7.62 -15.63 -8.10
C LEU A 13 7.83 -15.68 -9.62
N PRO A 14 6.77 -15.96 -10.41
CA PRO A 14 6.83 -15.84 -11.86
C PRO A 14 7.32 -14.45 -12.27
N LYS A 15 8.12 -14.41 -13.34
CA LYS A 15 8.62 -13.13 -13.86
C LYS A 15 7.49 -12.38 -14.55
N ILE A 16 7.34 -11.10 -14.22
CA ILE A 16 6.45 -10.18 -14.91
C ILE A 16 7.21 -9.41 -16.00
N ASP A 17 6.51 -9.01 -17.05
CA ASP A 17 7.02 -8.07 -18.04
C ASP A 17 6.89 -6.64 -17.49
N LEU A 18 8.00 -6.06 -17.03
CA LEU A 18 8.03 -4.78 -16.34
C LEU A 18 7.57 -3.61 -17.23
N GLU A 19 7.96 -3.58 -18.52
CA GLU A 19 7.53 -2.52 -19.45
C GLU A 19 6.05 -2.59 -19.74
N LYS A 20 5.53 -3.77 -20.00
CA LYS A 20 4.10 -3.97 -20.22
C LYS A 20 3.28 -3.68 -18.97
N THR A 21 3.77 -4.10 -17.80
CA THR A 21 3.13 -3.83 -16.51
C THR A 21 3.06 -2.33 -16.26
N LYS A 22 4.17 -1.61 -16.45
CA LYS A 22 4.22 -0.14 -16.36
C LYS A 22 3.18 0.49 -17.30
N SER A 23 3.19 0.09 -18.57
CA SER A 23 2.28 0.65 -19.57
C SER A 23 0.81 0.41 -19.23
N ASN A 24 0.47 -0.78 -18.73
CA ASN A 24 -0.90 -1.11 -18.28
C ASN A 24 -1.33 -0.23 -17.10
N ILE A 25 -0.44 -0.01 -16.13
CA ILE A 25 -0.74 0.84 -14.96
C ILE A 25 -0.93 2.30 -15.38
N VAL A 26 -0.06 2.82 -16.23
CA VAL A 26 -0.18 4.19 -16.77
C VAL A 26 -1.50 4.37 -17.50
N GLU A 27 -1.90 3.43 -18.35
CA GLU A 27 -3.19 3.50 -19.06
C GLU A 27 -4.37 3.37 -18.11
N PHE A 28 -4.29 2.50 -17.11
CA PHE A 28 -5.32 2.40 -16.06
C PHE A 28 -5.54 3.73 -15.34
N ILE A 29 -4.46 4.41 -14.92
CA ILE A 29 -4.54 5.72 -14.26
C ILE A 29 -5.21 6.74 -15.18
N LYS A 30 -4.79 6.85 -16.45
CA LYS A 30 -5.40 7.74 -17.45
C LYS A 30 -6.89 7.49 -17.62
N SER A 31 -7.26 6.21 -17.73
CA SER A 31 -8.66 5.80 -17.90
C SER A 31 -9.50 6.26 -16.72
N LYS A 32 -9.02 6.05 -15.48
CA LYS A 32 -9.75 6.43 -14.27
C LYS A 32 -9.95 7.94 -14.13
N VAL A 33 -8.93 8.73 -14.41
CA VAL A 33 -9.01 10.19 -14.40
C VAL A 33 -10.03 10.68 -15.45
N ASN A 34 -9.99 10.11 -16.66
CA ASN A 34 -10.93 10.47 -17.73
C ASN A 34 -12.38 10.05 -17.43
N GLU A 35 -12.58 8.81 -16.95
CA GLU A 35 -13.90 8.28 -16.55
C GLU A 35 -14.57 9.15 -15.50
N ALA A 36 -13.79 9.59 -14.50
CA ALA A 36 -14.26 10.48 -13.43
C ALA A 36 -14.41 11.95 -13.86
N ARG A 37 -13.93 12.33 -15.04
CA ARG A 37 -13.82 13.74 -15.49
C ARG A 37 -13.07 14.58 -14.47
N SER A 38 -12.02 14.02 -13.89
CA SER A 38 -11.16 14.69 -12.92
C SER A 38 -10.07 15.47 -13.63
N ASP A 39 -9.63 16.59 -13.01
CA ASP A 39 -8.58 17.45 -13.56
C ASP A 39 -7.18 16.93 -13.21
N GLY A 40 -7.06 15.94 -12.31
CA GLY A 40 -5.76 15.40 -11.89
C GLY A 40 -5.84 14.44 -10.70
N ILE A 41 -4.72 14.31 -10.01
CA ILE A 41 -4.47 13.31 -8.98
C ILE A 41 -3.89 13.95 -7.72
N ALA A 42 -4.43 13.62 -6.55
CA ALA A 42 -3.83 13.92 -5.25
C ALA A 42 -3.18 12.66 -4.66
N ILE A 43 -1.92 12.78 -4.22
CA ILE A 43 -1.14 11.67 -3.68
C ILE A 43 -0.48 12.02 -2.35
N GLY A 44 -0.53 11.08 -1.38
CA GLY A 44 0.27 11.16 -0.17
C GLY A 44 1.71 10.69 -0.43
N LEU A 45 2.69 11.55 -0.18
CA LEU A 45 4.11 11.23 -0.33
C LEU A 45 4.71 10.88 1.03
N SER A 46 4.82 9.59 1.31
CA SER A 46 5.38 9.08 2.58
C SER A 46 6.91 9.02 2.59
N GLY A 47 7.56 9.18 1.44
CA GLY A 47 8.99 8.91 1.27
C GLY A 47 9.33 7.41 1.22
N GLY A 48 8.34 6.54 1.17
CA GLY A 48 8.48 5.10 0.97
C GLY A 48 8.42 4.70 -0.50
N ILE A 49 8.82 3.45 -0.80
CA ILE A 49 8.92 2.93 -2.17
C ILE A 49 7.59 2.93 -2.92
N ASP A 50 6.48 2.54 -2.25
CA ASP A 50 5.15 2.42 -2.87
C ASP A 50 4.64 3.78 -3.33
N SER A 51 4.63 4.78 -2.43
CA SER A 51 4.20 6.14 -2.77
C SER A 51 5.08 6.79 -3.83
N THR A 52 6.38 6.49 -3.83
CA THR A 52 7.31 6.94 -4.86
C THR A 52 6.99 6.33 -6.21
N LEU A 53 6.84 5.00 -6.28
CA LEU A 53 6.48 4.31 -7.52
C LEU A 53 5.19 4.84 -8.10
N VAL A 54 4.15 5.00 -7.28
CA VAL A 54 2.85 5.53 -7.72
C VAL A 54 2.97 6.97 -8.22
N ALA A 55 3.77 7.82 -7.56
CA ALA A 55 4.00 9.19 -8.01
C ALA A 55 4.67 9.25 -9.41
N TYR A 56 5.68 8.41 -9.66
CA TYR A 56 6.31 8.28 -10.99
C TYR A 56 5.30 7.86 -12.06
N LEU A 57 4.50 6.83 -11.77
CA LEU A 57 3.48 6.32 -12.70
C LEU A 57 2.35 7.33 -12.94
N ALA A 58 1.94 8.08 -11.91
CA ALA A 58 0.95 9.13 -12.02
C ALA A 58 1.44 10.29 -12.91
N CYS A 59 2.69 10.73 -12.71
CA CYS A 59 3.30 11.77 -13.56
C CYS A 59 3.42 11.31 -15.03
N GLU A 60 3.76 10.05 -15.29
CA GLU A 60 3.79 9.51 -16.65
C GLU A 60 2.38 9.45 -17.26
N ALA A 61 1.36 9.19 -16.44
CA ALA A 61 -0.01 9.06 -16.89
C ALA A 61 -0.66 10.40 -17.25
N VAL A 62 -0.59 11.39 -16.38
CA VAL A 62 -1.35 12.65 -16.50
C VAL A 62 -0.49 13.91 -16.63
N GLY A 63 0.82 13.76 -16.56
CA GLY A 63 1.77 14.88 -16.50
C GLY A 63 1.95 15.46 -15.09
N PRO A 64 3.14 15.99 -14.76
CA PRO A 64 3.45 16.48 -13.41
C PRO A 64 2.55 17.65 -12.97
N ASP A 65 2.10 18.50 -13.88
CA ASP A 65 1.22 19.65 -13.59
C ASP A 65 -0.16 19.23 -13.07
N ASN A 66 -0.56 17.98 -13.34
CA ASN A 66 -1.85 17.42 -12.92
C ASN A 66 -1.71 16.43 -11.74
N VAL A 67 -0.55 16.41 -11.08
CA VAL A 67 -0.32 15.62 -9.85
C VAL A 67 -0.03 16.59 -8.70
N PHE A 68 -0.72 16.39 -7.57
CA PHE A 68 -0.51 17.18 -6.37
C PHE A 68 -0.07 16.31 -5.22
N GLY A 69 1.14 16.55 -4.72
CA GLY A 69 1.74 15.81 -3.62
C GLY A 69 1.41 16.40 -2.26
N ILE A 70 1.14 15.56 -1.26
CA ILE A 70 0.97 16.00 0.13
C ILE A 70 1.89 15.18 1.04
N VAL A 71 2.86 15.85 1.66
CA VAL A 71 3.75 15.27 2.68
C VAL A 71 3.14 15.56 4.05
N MET A 72 2.74 14.52 4.78
CA MET A 72 1.99 14.64 6.03
C MET A 72 2.72 14.00 7.21
N PRO A 73 3.81 14.64 7.69
CA PRO A 73 4.57 14.10 8.81
C PRO A 73 3.79 14.20 10.12
N SER A 74 4.13 13.33 11.06
CA SER A 74 3.81 13.44 12.48
C SER A 74 5.09 13.38 13.30
N SER A 75 5.01 13.60 14.60
CA SER A 75 6.15 13.52 15.53
C SER A 75 6.90 12.18 15.49
N THR A 76 6.22 11.09 15.12
CA THR A 76 6.81 9.75 14.96
C THR A 76 7.33 9.47 13.54
N THR A 77 7.17 10.41 12.59
CA THR A 77 7.67 10.24 11.22
C THR A 77 9.18 10.48 11.21
N PRO A 78 9.99 9.51 10.75
CA PRO A 78 11.42 9.72 10.62
C PRO A 78 11.74 10.91 9.72
N ALA A 79 12.73 11.73 10.12
CA ALA A 79 13.08 12.93 9.37
C ALA A 79 13.46 12.64 7.91
N GLU A 80 14.13 11.50 7.67
CA GLU A 80 14.49 11.06 6.32
C GLU A 80 13.27 10.77 5.44
N ASP A 81 12.17 10.22 5.98
CA ASP A 81 10.95 9.92 5.23
C ASP A 81 10.29 11.21 4.73
N LYS A 82 10.25 12.23 5.59
CA LYS A 82 9.76 13.56 5.22
C LYS A 82 10.64 14.18 4.12
N ILE A 83 11.97 14.11 4.28
CA ILE A 83 12.93 14.64 3.30
C ILE A 83 12.72 13.94 1.95
N HIS A 84 12.69 12.61 1.92
CA HIS A 84 12.47 11.86 0.69
C HIS A 84 11.13 12.19 0.04
N GLY A 85 10.04 12.36 0.81
CA GLY A 85 8.75 12.76 0.25
C GLY A 85 8.81 14.11 -0.48
N ILE A 86 9.56 15.08 0.08
CA ILE A 86 9.77 16.40 -0.53
C ILE A 86 10.66 16.30 -1.77
N GLU A 87 11.77 15.56 -1.69
CA GLU A 87 12.70 15.36 -2.80
C GLU A 87 12.03 14.69 -3.99
N ILE A 88 11.16 13.70 -3.74
CA ILE A 88 10.37 13.05 -4.79
C ILE A 88 9.49 14.05 -5.50
N ALA A 89 8.78 14.92 -4.77
CA ALA A 89 7.93 15.95 -5.37
C ALA A 89 8.75 16.92 -6.23
N GLN A 90 9.90 17.35 -5.73
CA GLN A 90 10.79 18.27 -6.44
C GLN A 90 11.40 17.63 -7.70
N ASN A 91 11.88 16.38 -7.59
CA ASN A 91 12.49 15.67 -8.71
C ASN A 91 11.49 15.36 -9.84
N LEU A 92 10.23 15.13 -9.49
CA LEU A 92 9.14 14.92 -10.45
C LEU A 92 8.55 16.23 -10.99
N GLY A 93 8.89 17.39 -10.39
CA GLY A 93 8.36 18.69 -10.77
C GLY A 93 6.88 18.86 -10.43
N ILE A 94 6.35 18.14 -9.47
CA ILE A 94 4.94 18.24 -9.04
C ILE A 94 4.77 19.34 -7.98
N ASP A 95 3.62 20.02 -7.98
CA ASP A 95 3.23 20.91 -6.88
C ASP A 95 2.95 20.09 -5.62
N TYR A 96 3.37 20.60 -4.46
CA TYR A 96 3.18 19.89 -3.20
C TYR A 96 2.94 20.79 -2.00
N ARG A 97 2.43 20.20 -0.92
CA ARG A 97 2.32 20.84 0.40
C ARG A 97 2.87 19.92 1.48
N GLU A 98 3.51 20.52 2.47
CA GLU A 98 3.83 19.88 3.75
C GLU A 98 2.78 20.26 4.78
N ILE A 99 2.16 19.26 5.43
CA ILE A 99 1.12 19.45 6.43
C ILE A 99 1.41 18.51 7.61
N ALA A 100 2.02 19.03 8.67
CA ALA A 100 2.19 18.28 9.92
C ALA A 100 0.82 18.00 10.55
N ILE A 101 0.55 16.74 10.87
CA ILE A 101 -0.77 16.33 11.36
C ILE A 101 -0.91 16.36 12.88
N ASP A 102 0.16 16.68 13.62
CA ASP A 102 0.17 16.58 15.10
C ASP A 102 -0.84 17.51 15.78
N SER A 103 -1.05 18.72 15.26
CA SER A 103 -2.05 19.64 15.84
C SER A 103 -3.46 19.08 15.72
N ILE A 104 -3.79 18.47 14.59
CA ILE A 104 -5.09 17.83 14.34
C ILE A 104 -5.23 16.61 15.25
N LEU A 105 -4.20 15.76 15.32
CA LEU A 105 -4.17 14.58 16.18
C LEU A 105 -4.36 14.95 17.64
N ASN A 106 -3.61 15.95 18.13
CA ASN A 106 -3.68 16.39 19.52
C ASN A 106 -5.08 16.92 19.89
N GLU A 107 -5.74 17.63 18.99
CA GLU A 107 -7.11 18.08 19.21
C GLU A 107 -8.09 16.90 19.30
N TYR A 108 -7.98 15.90 18.42
CA TYR A 108 -8.77 14.67 18.54
C TYR A 108 -8.57 13.98 19.89
N LEU A 109 -7.32 13.82 20.34
CA LEU A 109 -7.00 13.16 21.60
C LEU A 109 -7.53 13.96 22.80
N SER A 110 -7.43 15.29 22.75
CA SER A 110 -7.89 16.18 23.82
C SER A 110 -9.40 16.12 24.04
N VAL A 111 -10.19 16.05 22.94
CA VAL A 111 -11.66 16.02 23.05
C VAL A 111 -12.21 14.63 23.34
N THR A 112 -11.51 13.55 22.92
CA THR A 112 -11.98 12.17 23.16
C THR A 112 -11.64 11.63 24.52
N GLN A 113 -10.58 12.12 25.15
CA GLN A 113 -10.14 11.75 26.53
C GLN A 113 -10.02 10.23 26.75
N LEU A 114 -9.61 9.49 25.71
CA LEU A 114 -9.36 8.06 25.80
C LEU A 114 -7.92 7.77 26.25
N ASP A 115 -7.72 6.64 26.91
CA ASP A 115 -6.39 6.14 27.26
C ASP A 115 -5.53 5.90 26.02
N ASN A 116 -4.22 6.04 26.17
CA ASN A 116 -3.28 5.82 25.08
C ASN A 116 -3.32 4.38 24.57
N ASN A 117 -3.49 4.23 23.27
CA ASN A 117 -3.42 2.98 22.56
C ASN A 117 -2.73 3.22 21.22
N ASP A 118 -1.51 2.73 21.06
CA ASP A 118 -0.66 3.01 19.88
C ASP A 118 -1.34 2.61 18.57
N LEU A 119 -1.99 1.45 18.53
CA LEU A 119 -2.73 1.00 17.35
C LEU A 119 -3.90 1.92 17.00
N ALA A 120 -4.67 2.37 18.00
CA ALA A 120 -5.79 3.28 17.79
C ALA A 120 -5.30 4.66 17.31
N ILE A 121 -4.22 5.17 17.92
CA ILE A 121 -3.57 6.43 17.53
C ILE A 121 -2.99 6.34 16.13
N GLY A 122 -2.29 5.25 15.80
CA GLY A 122 -1.77 4.99 14.44
C GLY A 122 -2.88 4.98 13.40
N ASN A 123 -3.96 4.26 13.66
CA ASN A 123 -5.13 4.25 12.78
C ASN A 123 -5.79 5.65 12.66
N LEU A 124 -5.79 6.45 13.73
CA LEU A 124 -6.29 7.83 13.68
C LEU A 124 -5.40 8.71 12.80
N LYS A 125 -4.06 8.60 12.93
CA LYS A 125 -3.10 9.30 12.04
C LYS A 125 -3.38 9.00 10.57
N ALA A 126 -3.59 7.73 10.20
CA ALA A 126 -3.90 7.33 8.82
C ALA A 126 -5.22 7.96 8.33
N ARG A 127 -6.25 8.02 9.18
CA ARG A 127 -7.55 8.66 8.84
C ARG A 127 -7.46 10.18 8.74
N ILE A 128 -6.66 10.83 9.57
CA ILE A 128 -6.38 12.27 9.44
C ILE A 128 -5.72 12.55 8.09
N ARG A 129 -4.71 11.77 7.70
CA ARG A 129 -4.04 11.90 6.39
C ARG A 129 -5.03 11.71 5.25
N MET A 130 -5.89 10.70 5.30
CA MET A 130 -6.94 10.48 4.33
C MET A 130 -7.88 11.70 4.21
N SER A 131 -8.34 12.26 5.34
CA SER A 131 -9.23 13.41 5.34
C SER A 131 -8.56 14.64 4.70
N VAL A 132 -7.27 14.86 4.95
CA VAL A 132 -6.50 15.93 4.31
C VAL A 132 -6.39 15.70 2.80
N LEU A 133 -6.06 14.48 2.35
CA LEU A 133 -5.98 14.12 0.93
C LEU A 133 -7.28 14.40 0.20
N TYR A 134 -8.41 13.89 0.72
CA TYR A 134 -9.73 14.10 0.10
C TYR A 134 -10.19 15.55 0.14
N TYR A 135 -9.81 16.33 1.17
CA TYR A 135 -10.10 17.76 1.20
C TYR A 135 -9.44 18.50 0.04
N TYR A 136 -8.14 18.24 -0.22
CA TYR A 136 -7.43 18.84 -1.36
C TYR A 136 -7.93 18.30 -2.70
N ALA A 137 -8.18 16.99 -2.79
CA ALA A 137 -8.70 16.36 -3.99
C ALA A 137 -10.06 16.99 -4.39
N ASN A 138 -10.99 17.12 -3.46
CA ASN A 138 -12.27 17.75 -3.71
C ASN A 138 -12.15 19.22 -4.12
N PHE A 139 -11.25 19.97 -3.47
CA PHE A 139 -11.02 21.37 -3.81
C PHE A 139 -10.46 21.56 -5.22
N LYS A 140 -9.62 20.64 -5.69
CA LYS A 140 -8.95 20.71 -7.00
C LYS A 140 -9.70 19.93 -8.10
N ASN A 141 -10.80 19.27 -7.84
CA ASN A 141 -11.44 18.28 -8.72
C ASN A 141 -10.49 17.14 -9.12
N TYR A 142 -9.73 16.61 -8.16
CA TYR A 142 -8.75 15.56 -8.34
C TYR A 142 -9.26 14.24 -7.74
N LEU A 143 -8.72 13.10 -8.22
CA LEU A 143 -8.88 11.80 -7.58
C LEU A 143 -7.76 11.55 -6.57
N VAL A 144 -8.08 10.87 -5.48
CA VAL A 144 -7.09 10.35 -4.55
C VAL A 144 -6.55 9.02 -5.07
N ILE A 145 -5.23 8.96 -5.31
CA ILE A 145 -4.56 7.74 -5.72
C ILE A 145 -3.99 7.01 -4.49
N GLY A 146 -4.32 5.73 -4.36
CA GLY A 146 -3.79 4.85 -3.32
C GLY A 146 -2.42 4.30 -3.67
N THR A 147 -1.71 3.86 -2.65
CA THR A 147 -0.35 3.32 -2.76
C THR A 147 -0.25 1.90 -2.20
N GLY A 148 -1.40 1.27 -1.90
CA GLY A 148 -1.47 -0.11 -1.45
C GLY A 148 -1.01 -1.08 -2.53
N ASN A 149 -0.17 -2.05 -2.15
CA ASN A 149 0.24 -3.14 -3.02
C ASN A 149 -0.53 -4.44 -2.69
N LYS A 150 -0.44 -5.43 -3.56
CA LYS A 150 -1.18 -6.69 -3.44
C LYS A 150 -0.89 -7.42 -2.12
N SER A 151 0.35 -7.44 -1.67
CA SER A 151 0.75 -8.11 -0.45
C SER A 151 0.06 -7.50 0.77
N GLU A 152 0.07 -6.18 0.88
CA GLU A 152 -0.57 -5.42 1.96
C GLU A 152 -2.10 -5.58 1.91
N ILE A 153 -2.70 -5.44 0.74
CA ILE A 153 -4.16 -5.56 0.54
C ILE A 153 -4.66 -6.93 0.95
N LEU A 154 -4.00 -8.01 0.53
CA LEU A 154 -4.42 -9.38 0.81
C LEU A 154 -4.40 -9.69 2.31
N ILE A 155 -3.35 -9.29 3.04
CA ILE A 155 -3.27 -9.54 4.48
C ILE A 155 -3.98 -8.47 5.33
N GLY A 156 -4.50 -7.41 4.67
CA GLY A 156 -5.14 -6.27 5.33
C GLY A 156 -4.19 -5.41 6.13
N TYR A 157 -2.94 -5.29 5.70
CA TYR A 157 -1.94 -4.43 6.30
C TYR A 157 -2.11 -2.98 5.84
N PHE A 158 -3.25 -2.41 6.21
CA PHE A 158 -3.66 -1.02 6.00
C PHE A 158 -4.76 -0.63 6.98
N THR A 159 -4.96 0.65 7.18
CA THR A 159 -6.06 1.17 7.99
C THR A 159 -7.32 1.35 7.13
N LYS A 160 -8.38 0.61 7.47
CA LYS A 160 -9.69 0.79 6.84
C LYS A 160 -10.19 2.23 7.01
N HIS A 161 -10.55 2.87 5.89
CA HIS A 161 -10.92 4.30 5.84
C HIS A 161 -9.78 5.25 6.27
N GLY A 162 -8.53 4.79 6.18
CA GLY A 162 -7.33 5.59 6.29
C GLY A 162 -6.55 5.53 4.99
N ASP A 163 -5.35 4.96 5.00
CA ASP A 163 -4.54 4.70 3.81
C ASP A 163 -5.19 3.72 2.81
N GLY A 164 -6.09 2.84 3.28
CA GLY A 164 -6.92 2.02 2.40
C GLY A 164 -8.15 2.72 1.79
N ALA A 165 -8.27 4.05 1.95
CA ALA A 165 -9.32 4.83 1.30
C ALA A 165 -8.72 5.66 0.16
N CYS A 166 -9.09 5.30 -1.07
CA CYS A 166 -8.66 5.95 -2.29
C CYS A 166 -9.67 5.71 -3.41
N ASP A 167 -9.52 6.42 -4.52
CA ASP A 167 -10.38 6.26 -5.69
C ASP A 167 -9.84 5.22 -6.68
N MET A 168 -8.54 4.92 -6.61
CA MET A 168 -7.87 3.89 -7.39
C MET A 168 -6.58 3.40 -6.72
N GLU A 169 -6.23 2.12 -6.90
CA GLU A 169 -4.99 1.51 -6.43
C GLU A 169 -4.18 0.92 -7.58
N PRO A 170 -3.32 1.71 -8.24
CA PRO A 170 -2.65 1.31 -9.48
C PRO A 170 -1.64 0.17 -9.31
N ILE A 171 -1.07 0.01 -8.13
CA ILE A 171 -0.14 -1.09 -7.80
C ILE A 171 -0.80 -2.20 -6.96
N GLY A 172 -2.13 -2.17 -6.82
CA GLY A 172 -2.89 -3.14 -6.02
C GLY A 172 -2.85 -4.58 -6.53
N ASP A 173 -2.35 -4.83 -7.73
CA ASP A 173 -2.11 -6.18 -8.26
C ASP A 173 -0.61 -6.57 -8.30
N LEU A 174 0.28 -5.71 -7.80
CA LEU A 174 1.71 -6.01 -7.66
C LEU A 174 2.03 -6.51 -6.26
N TYR A 175 2.71 -7.66 -6.17
CA TYR A 175 3.34 -8.08 -4.92
C TYR A 175 4.47 -7.12 -4.52
N LYS A 176 4.80 -7.04 -3.23
CA LYS A 176 5.87 -6.14 -2.74
C LYS A 176 7.21 -6.36 -3.45
N SER A 177 7.57 -7.61 -3.69
CA SER A 177 8.76 -7.97 -4.45
C SER A 177 8.73 -7.47 -5.90
N GLU A 178 7.54 -7.37 -6.51
CA GLU A 178 7.35 -6.81 -7.85
C GLU A 178 7.39 -5.28 -7.84
N VAL A 179 6.88 -4.64 -6.78
CA VAL A 179 7.06 -3.20 -6.54
C VAL A 179 8.54 -2.85 -6.51
N PHE A 180 9.37 -3.61 -5.78
CA PHE A 180 10.82 -3.41 -5.78
C PHE A 180 11.44 -3.56 -7.17
N LYS A 181 11.03 -4.58 -7.94
CA LYS A 181 11.54 -4.82 -9.30
C LYS A 181 11.16 -3.68 -10.25
N LEU A 182 9.91 -3.25 -10.23
CA LEU A 182 9.41 -2.16 -11.08
C LEU A 182 10.05 -0.82 -10.69
N SER A 183 10.22 -0.54 -9.40
CA SER A 183 10.89 0.67 -8.92
C SER A 183 12.34 0.76 -9.39
N LYS A 184 13.09 -0.34 -9.31
CA LYS A 184 14.46 -0.42 -9.86
C LYS A 184 14.49 -0.21 -11.37
N HIS A 185 13.54 -0.79 -12.09
CA HIS A 185 13.41 -0.66 -13.54
C HIS A 185 13.13 0.78 -13.97
N LEU A 186 12.33 1.53 -13.20
CA LEU A 186 12.06 2.95 -13.43
C LEU A 186 13.20 3.89 -12.96
N GLY A 187 14.28 3.36 -12.39
CA GLY A 187 15.42 4.15 -11.95
C GLY A 187 15.19 4.94 -10.66
N ILE A 188 14.22 4.52 -9.84
CA ILE A 188 14.03 5.11 -8.51
C ILE A 188 15.31 4.91 -7.68
N SER A 189 15.70 5.93 -6.91
CA SER A 189 16.97 5.96 -6.19
C SER A 189 17.15 4.75 -5.26
N LYS A 190 18.39 4.28 -5.13
CA LYS A 190 18.75 3.18 -4.24
C LYS A 190 18.32 3.44 -2.79
N GLU A 191 18.46 4.67 -2.33
CA GLU A 191 18.10 5.07 -0.96
C GLU A 191 16.64 4.79 -0.63
N ILE A 192 15.74 4.96 -1.60
CA ILE A 192 14.32 4.65 -1.44
C ILE A 192 14.08 3.15 -1.61
N VAL A 193 14.71 2.53 -2.61
CA VAL A 193 14.48 1.11 -2.92
C VAL A 193 15.05 0.18 -1.84
N GLU A 194 16.18 0.52 -1.23
CA GLU A 194 16.86 -0.31 -0.22
C GLU A 194 16.39 0.02 1.22
N LYS A 195 15.57 1.05 1.39
CA LYS A 195 15.00 1.40 2.69
C LYS A 195 14.02 0.33 3.17
N PRO A 196 14.14 -0.16 4.43
CA PRO A 196 13.17 -1.10 4.99
C PRO A 196 11.75 -0.53 4.94
N PRO A 197 10.76 -1.28 4.44
CA PRO A 197 9.36 -0.85 4.44
C PRO A 197 8.84 -0.63 5.84
N ARG A 198 8.11 0.48 6.04
CA ARG A 198 7.50 0.84 7.32
C ARG A 198 6.28 1.74 7.14
N ALA A 199 5.26 1.53 7.96
CA ALA A 199 4.08 2.37 7.97
C ALA A 199 4.30 3.71 8.69
N GLY A 200 5.34 3.86 9.53
CA GLY A 200 5.69 5.10 10.24
C GLY A 200 4.60 5.60 11.21
N LEU A 201 3.85 4.70 11.83
CA LEU A 201 2.77 5.03 12.75
C LEU A 201 3.27 5.17 14.19
N TRP A 202 4.35 4.46 14.55
CA TRP A 202 5.08 4.54 15.82
C TRP A 202 6.57 4.32 15.62
N ASP A 203 7.35 4.58 16.67
CA ASP A 203 8.82 4.52 16.62
C ASP A 203 9.33 3.10 16.35
N ASN A 204 10.39 3.00 15.54
CA ASN A 204 11.06 1.73 15.17
C ASN A 204 10.15 0.66 14.53
N GLN A 205 8.99 1.04 14.03
CA GLN A 205 8.10 0.14 13.30
C GLN A 205 8.76 -0.35 12.00
N THR A 206 8.74 -1.66 11.74
CA THR A 206 8.99 -2.24 10.42
C THR A 206 7.83 -3.14 10.03
N ASP A 207 7.52 -3.18 8.75
CA ASP A 207 6.41 -3.99 8.25
C ASP A 207 6.67 -5.48 8.48
N GLU A 208 7.91 -5.95 8.20
CA GLU A 208 8.28 -7.37 8.33
C GLU A 208 8.20 -7.88 9.78
N ASP A 209 8.54 -7.04 10.77
CA ASP A 209 8.39 -7.38 12.20
C ASP A 209 6.92 -7.56 12.57
N GLU A 210 6.01 -6.72 12.07
CA GLU A 210 4.58 -6.82 12.35
C GLU A 210 3.89 -7.94 11.58
N ILE A 211 4.33 -8.19 10.36
CA ILE A 211 3.86 -9.30 9.54
C ILE A 211 4.32 -10.62 10.15
N GLY A 212 5.55 -10.65 10.67
CA GLY A 212 6.20 -11.81 11.28
C GLY A 212 7.01 -12.63 10.29
N MET A 213 7.28 -12.09 9.09
CA MET A 213 8.14 -12.69 8.06
C MET A 213 8.54 -11.67 7.01
N SER A 214 9.54 -12.02 6.19
CA SER A 214 9.98 -11.18 5.07
C SER A 214 8.93 -11.11 3.96
N TYR A 215 8.90 -10.00 3.21
CA TYR A 215 8.04 -9.87 2.04
C TYR A 215 8.31 -10.92 0.96
N ASP A 216 9.55 -11.35 0.79
CA ASP A 216 9.88 -12.43 -0.17
C ASP A 216 9.15 -13.74 0.14
N LEU A 217 9.08 -14.11 1.41
CA LEU A 217 8.34 -15.31 1.84
C LEU A 217 6.84 -15.09 1.82
N LEU A 218 6.37 -13.93 2.30
CA LEU A 218 4.96 -13.56 2.28
C LEU A 218 4.38 -13.65 0.88
N ASP A 219 5.03 -13.03 -0.10
CA ASP A 219 4.57 -12.97 -1.48
C ASP A 219 4.43 -14.36 -2.10
N LYS A 220 5.36 -15.29 -1.80
CA LYS A 220 5.29 -16.68 -2.25
C LYS A 220 4.09 -17.43 -1.64
N ILE A 221 3.84 -17.23 -0.34
CA ILE A 221 2.66 -17.80 0.33
C ILE A 221 1.39 -17.27 -0.32
N LEU A 222 1.30 -15.95 -0.49
CA LEU A 222 0.14 -15.28 -1.07
C LEU A 222 -0.12 -15.74 -2.51
N TYR A 223 0.92 -15.84 -3.33
CA TYR A 223 0.82 -16.33 -4.70
C TYR A 223 0.30 -17.77 -4.77
N LEU A 224 0.86 -18.67 -3.97
CA LEU A 224 0.44 -20.07 -3.95
C LEU A 224 -0.99 -20.22 -3.42
N PHE A 225 -1.39 -19.41 -2.46
CA PHE A 225 -2.73 -19.42 -1.91
C PHE A 225 -3.76 -18.78 -2.85
N SER A 226 -3.53 -17.55 -3.33
CA SER A 226 -4.55 -16.77 -4.03
C SER A 226 -4.61 -17.03 -5.54
N GLU A 227 -3.49 -17.42 -6.17
CA GLU A 227 -3.44 -17.63 -7.63
C GLU A 227 -3.31 -19.12 -8.02
N LYS A 228 -2.83 -19.95 -7.11
CA LYS A 228 -2.72 -21.42 -7.35
C LYS A 228 -3.73 -22.23 -6.56
N ASP A 229 -4.53 -21.60 -5.69
CA ASP A 229 -5.57 -22.24 -4.87
C ASP A 229 -5.04 -23.46 -4.08
N MET A 230 -3.77 -23.37 -3.63
CA MET A 230 -3.12 -24.45 -2.91
C MET A 230 -3.56 -24.48 -1.44
N LYS A 231 -3.61 -25.69 -0.86
CA LYS A 231 -3.88 -25.89 0.57
C LYS A 231 -2.66 -25.52 1.42
N ASN A 232 -2.90 -25.11 2.66
CA ASN A 232 -1.85 -24.67 3.59
C ASN A 232 -0.71 -25.69 3.73
N VAL A 233 -1.02 -26.99 3.83
CA VAL A 233 -0.01 -28.05 3.92
C VAL A 233 0.84 -28.15 2.65
N GLU A 234 0.21 -28.04 1.47
CA GLU A 234 0.90 -28.08 0.18
C GLU A 234 1.81 -26.86 -0.01
N ILE A 235 1.37 -25.69 0.46
CA ILE A 235 2.19 -24.44 0.46
C ILE A 235 3.42 -24.63 1.36
N ALA A 236 3.20 -25.13 2.58
CA ALA A 236 4.28 -25.37 3.54
C ALA A 236 5.34 -26.34 2.99
N GLU A 237 4.91 -27.46 2.40
CA GLU A 237 5.80 -28.42 1.74
C GLU A 237 6.56 -27.80 0.56
N LYS A 238 5.87 -26.99 -0.26
CA LYS A 238 6.45 -26.35 -1.45
C LYS A 238 7.47 -25.26 -1.13
N LEU A 239 7.35 -24.63 0.02
CA LEU A 239 8.24 -23.55 0.47
C LEU A 239 9.27 -24.01 1.51
N ASP A 240 9.21 -25.26 1.95
CA ASP A 240 10.04 -25.82 3.04
C ASP A 240 9.94 -25.01 4.35
N ILE A 241 8.71 -24.69 4.75
CA ILE A 241 8.39 -23.93 5.95
C ILE A 241 7.37 -24.66 6.83
N SER A 242 7.13 -24.14 8.04
CA SER A 242 6.11 -24.73 8.92
C SER A 242 4.70 -24.42 8.41
N VAL A 243 3.77 -25.35 8.60
CA VAL A 243 2.33 -25.13 8.32
C VAL A 243 1.78 -23.99 9.20
N ASN A 244 2.32 -23.82 10.40
CA ASN A 244 1.91 -22.75 11.31
C ASN A 244 2.20 -21.35 10.73
N ASP A 245 3.31 -21.17 10.00
CA ASP A 245 3.63 -19.90 9.36
C ASP A 245 2.62 -19.58 8.25
N VAL A 246 2.24 -20.59 7.46
CA VAL A 246 1.19 -20.44 6.44
C VAL A 246 -0.16 -20.14 7.10
N ASP A 247 -0.54 -20.88 8.15
CA ASP A 247 -1.79 -20.68 8.88
C ASP A 247 -1.89 -19.30 9.50
N MET A 248 -0.78 -18.74 9.98
CA MET A 248 -0.69 -17.38 10.50
C MET A 248 -1.09 -16.37 9.44
N ILE A 249 -0.53 -16.45 8.23
CA ILE A 249 -0.85 -15.54 7.11
C ILE A 249 -2.29 -15.72 6.65
N ILE A 250 -2.75 -16.96 6.44
CA ILE A 250 -4.12 -17.21 6.01
C ILE A 250 -5.14 -16.71 7.06
N SER A 251 -4.80 -16.78 8.34
CA SER A 251 -5.63 -16.22 9.42
C SER A 251 -5.68 -14.67 9.35
N LYS A 252 -4.56 -14.00 9.03
CA LYS A 252 -4.55 -12.54 8.79
C LYS A 252 -5.48 -12.19 7.61
N ILE A 253 -5.39 -12.88 6.48
CA ILE A 253 -6.27 -12.69 5.31
C ILE A 253 -7.75 -12.79 5.72
N LYS A 254 -8.13 -13.87 6.39
CA LYS A 254 -9.53 -14.11 6.79
C LYS A 254 -10.04 -13.03 7.75
N ARG A 255 -9.24 -12.65 8.74
CA ARG A 255 -9.63 -11.63 9.75
C ARG A 255 -9.74 -10.24 9.16
N SER A 256 -8.94 -9.91 8.17
CA SER A 256 -8.91 -8.58 7.52
C SER A 256 -9.84 -8.46 6.31
N ALA A 257 -10.44 -9.53 5.84
CA ALA A 257 -11.27 -9.55 4.63
C ALA A 257 -12.37 -8.47 4.60
N HIS A 258 -12.90 -8.07 5.77
CA HIS A 258 -13.87 -6.99 5.88
C HIS A 258 -13.31 -5.60 5.51
N LYS A 259 -11.97 -5.42 5.50
CA LYS A 259 -11.36 -4.12 5.23
C LYS A 259 -11.45 -3.73 3.75
N SER A 260 -11.35 -4.73 2.85
CA SER A 260 -11.38 -4.56 1.38
C SER A 260 -12.78 -4.70 0.78
N LYS A 261 -13.81 -4.87 1.62
CA LYS A 261 -15.18 -5.01 1.15
C LYS A 261 -16.01 -3.76 1.40
N VAL A 262 -16.91 -3.47 0.47
CA VAL A 262 -18.00 -2.52 0.73
C VAL A 262 -18.84 -3.03 1.90
N PRO A 263 -19.36 -2.17 2.79
CA PRO A 263 -20.24 -2.59 3.88
C PRO A 263 -21.40 -3.46 3.38
N GLU A 264 -21.51 -4.66 3.96
CA GLU A 264 -22.57 -5.60 3.59
C GLU A 264 -23.91 -5.13 4.18
N SER A 265 -24.99 -5.32 3.42
CA SER A 265 -26.35 -5.08 3.89
C SER A 265 -27.18 -6.35 3.76
N PRO A 266 -28.17 -6.57 4.66
CA PRO A 266 -29.05 -7.72 4.55
C PRO A 266 -29.95 -7.60 3.30
N GLN A 267 -30.23 -8.74 2.66
CA GLN A 267 -31.17 -8.77 1.56
C GLN A 267 -32.61 -8.56 2.10
N LYS A 268 -33.38 -7.70 1.41
CA LYS A 268 -34.80 -7.54 1.73
C LYS A 268 -35.59 -8.78 1.33
N THR A 269 -36.53 -9.19 2.15
CA THR A 269 -37.52 -10.20 1.79
C THR A 269 -38.60 -9.57 0.92
N ILE A 270 -38.80 -10.11 -0.28
CA ILE A 270 -39.91 -9.71 -1.17
C ILE A 270 -41.04 -10.69 -0.88
N LEU A 271 -42.22 -10.16 -0.53
CA LEU A 271 -43.47 -10.93 -0.30
C LEU A 271 -44.09 -11.35 -1.62
#